data_61d8f2495ad78a30d7738218d22d8dbe
#
_entry.id   61d8f2495ad78a30d7738218d22d8dbe
#
_cell.length_a   1.000
_cell.length_b   1.000
_cell.length_c   1.000
_cell.angle_alpha   90.00
_cell.angle_beta   90.00
_cell.angle_gamma   90.00
#
_symmetry.space_group_name_H-M   'P 1'
#
loop_
_entity.id
_entity.type
_entity.pdbx_description
1 polymer ?
#
loop_
_entity_poly.entity_id
_entity_poly.type
_entity_poly.pdbx_seq_one_letter_code
_entity_poly.pdbx_strand_id
1 'polypeptide(L)'
;NNGGDGFVAARHLMRGMRPDVYLVEPEDEVATELARANLHLVRGVSRPAKYMDVRQYDLFIDAMLGVGLEGRPREPYATIIKALNRVKKPKVSVDVPSGWPSDLAVQPDATVTFHAPKVGMSKKNSGKIVVADIGIPPEAERFCGPGDFALLPSRRKDSHKGDSAKLLVIGGGPYSGAPAFTGMAAMRSGIDLVFVATPEPAATPVAIYSPNIIVRPLPGNIL
;
A
#
# COMPACT_ATOMS: atom_id res chain seq x y z
N ASN A 1 -3.85 6.83 -7.56
CA ASN A 1 -4.84 7.05 -8.62
C ASN A 1 -4.18 6.86 -10.00
N ASN A 2 -3.93 5.62 -10.37
CA ASN A 2 -3.16 5.26 -11.56
C ASN A 2 -3.74 5.82 -12.86
N GLY A 3 -5.09 5.93 -12.96
CA GLY A 3 -5.75 6.56 -14.08
C GLY A 3 -5.35 8.02 -14.30
N GLY A 4 -5.11 8.77 -13.22
CA GLY A 4 -4.62 10.14 -13.27
C GLY A 4 -3.25 10.23 -13.96
N ASP A 5 -2.35 9.32 -13.62
CA ASP A 5 -1.01 9.24 -14.23
C ASP A 5 -1.09 8.86 -15.70
N GLY A 6 -2.04 7.98 -16.06
CA GLY A 6 -2.36 7.63 -17.44
C GLY A 6 -2.80 8.86 -18.27
N PHE A 7 -3.64 9.73 -17.70
CA PHE A 7 -4.06 10.97 -18.37
C PHE A 7 -2.88 11.94 -18.57
N VAL A 8 -1.98 12.04 -17.58
CA VAL A 8 -0.75 12.83 -17.72
C VAL A 8 0.13 12.27 -18.83
N ALA A 9 0.34 10.96 -18.85
CA ALA A 9 1.11 10.30 -19.92
C ALA A 9 0.50 10.56 -21.30
N ALA A 10 -0.81 10.39 -21.46
CA ALA A 10 -1.52 10.66 -22.70
C ALA A 10 -1.34 12.12 -23.17
N ARG A 11 -1.49 13.09 -22.27
CA ARG A 11 -1.29 14.52 -22.56
C ARG A 11 0.12 14.81 -23.07
N HIS A 12 1.14 14.18 -22.52
CA HIS A 12 2.51 14.36 -23.01
C HIS A 12 2.75 13.68 -24.34
N LEU A 13 2.16 12.52 -24.59
CA LEU A 13 2.25 11.81 -25.85
C LEU A 13 1.57 12.55 -27.02
N MET A 14 0.51 13.32 -26.76
CA MET A 14 -0.16 14.14 -27.77
C MET A 14 0.76 15.16 -28.46
N ARG A 15 1.94 15.44 -27.93
CA ARG A 15 2.94 16.33 -28.56
C ARG A 15 3.58 15.74 -29.81
N GLY A 16 3.60 14.42 -29.97
CA GLY A 16 4.24 13.76 -31.11
C GLY A 16 3.52 12.50 -31.60
N MET A 17 2.46 12.10 -30.92
CA MET A 17 1.66 10.92 -31.24
C MET A 17 0.17 11.27 -31.20
N ARG A 18 -0.66 10.34 -31.62
CA ARG A 18 -2.14 10.45 -31.53
C ARG A 18 -2.65 9.31 -30.61
N PRO A 19 -2.56 9.47 -29.30
CA PRO A 19 -3.08 8.46 -28.39
C PRO A 19 -4.61 8.49 -28.39
N ASP A 20 -5.26 7.33 -28.31
CA ASP A 20 -6.63 7.20 -27.86
C ASP A 20 -6.63 6.79 -26.38
N VAL A 21 -7.44 7.45 -25.58
CA VAL A 21 -7.59 7.17 -24.15
C VAL A 21 -8.89 6.39 -23.92
N TYR A 22 -8.80 5.23 -23.32
CA TYR A 22 -9.96 4.39 -23.04
C TYR A 22 -10.28 4.38 -21.54
N LEU A 23 -11.44 4.89 -21.19
CA LEU A 23 -11.95 4.94 -19.84
C LEU A 23 -12.69 3.64 -19.52
N VAL A 24 -12.24 2.96 -18.49
CA VAL A 24 -12.89 1.72 -18.00
C VAL A 24 -14.17 2.06 -17.26
N GLU A 25 -14.13 3.09 -16.42
CA GLU A 25 -15.27 3.65 -15.70
C GLU A 25 -15.72 4.98 -16.36
N PRO A 26 -16.97 5.41 -16.12
CA PRO A 26 -17.47 6.70 -16.58
C PRO A 26 -16.64 7.89 -16.05
N GLU A 27 -16.65 9.01 -16.78
CA GLU A 27 -15.88 10.22 -16.42
C GLU A 27 -16.23 10.76 -15.03
N ASP A 28 -17.48 10.66 -14.62
CA ASP A 28 -18.02 11.14 -13.34
C ASP A 28 -17.53 10.29 -12.15
N GLU A 29 -17.08 9.07 -12.38
CA GLU A 29 -16.49 8.19 -11.36
C GLU A 29 -15.01 8.46 -11.11
N VAL A 30 -14.37 9.37 -11.85
CA VAL A 30 -12.97 9.75 -11.59
C VAL A 30 -12.86 10.43 -10.23
N ALA A 31 -12.24 9.74 -9.26
CA ALA A 31 -12.34 10.05 -7.83
C ALA A 31 -11.67 11.38 -7.42
N THR A 32 -10.47 11.71 -7.97
CA THR A 32 -9.71 12.85 -7.49
C THR A 32 -9.85 14.07 -8.41
N GLU A 33 -9.83 15.26 -7.81
CA GLU A 33 -9.87 16.53 -8.56
C GLU A 33 -8.72 16.66 -9.57
N LEU A 34 -7.50 16.28 -9.15
CA LEU A 34 -6.34 16.32 -10.02
C LEU A 34 -6.47 15.36 -11.23
N ALA A 35 -7.03 14.16 -11.03
CA ALA A 35 -7.27 13.24 -12.13
C ALA A 35 -8.36 13.78 -13.08
N ARG A 36 -9.44 14.38 -12.55
CA ARG A 36 -10.47 15.07 -13.38
C ARG A 36 -9.89 16.21 -14.20
N ALA A 37 -9.04 17.04 -13.59
CA ALA A 37 -8.36 18.12 -14.32
C ALA A 37 -7.49 17.58 -15.47
N ASN A 38 -6.74 16.50 -15.26
CA ASN A 38 -5.94 15.89 -16.33
C ASN A 38 -6.80 15.19 -17.38
N LEU A 39 -7.91 14.54 -17.00
CA LEU A 39 -8.87 13.96 -17.94
C LEU A 39 -9.46 15.05 -18.85
N HIS A 40 -9.81 16.21 -18.30
CA HIS A 40 -10.33 17.34 -19.10
C HIS A 40 -9.38 17.73 -20.22
N LEU A 41 -8.06 17.70 -20.00
CA LEU A 41 -7.04 18.05 -20.99
C LEU A 41 -6.90 17.01 -22.12
N VAL A 42 -7.37 15.78 -21.92
CA VAL A 42 -7.34 14.70 -22.91
C VAL A 42 -8.75 14.26 -23.38
N ARG A 43 -9.79 15.00 -23.01
CA ARG A 43 -11.19 14.65 -23.31
C ARG A 43 -11.44 14.47 -24.81
N GLY A 44 -10.78 15.23 -25.67
CA GLY A 44 -10.94 15.15 -27.13
C GLY A 44 -10.48 13.83 -27.74
N VAL A 45 -9.69 13.03 -27.00
CA VAL A 45 -9.20 11.71 -27.43
C VAL A 45 -9.68 10.59 -26.49
N SER A 46 -10.58 10.91 -25.56
CA SER A 46 -11.11 9.96 -24.57
C SER A 46 -12.39 9.29 -25.03
N ARG A 47 -12.52 7.99 -24.79
CA ARG A 47 -13.66 7.16 -25.18
C ARG A 47 -13.93 6.08 -24.12
N PRO A 48 -15.19 5.59 -23.97
CA PRO A 48 -15.46 4.44 -23.12
C PRO A 48 -14.74 3.17 -23.60
N ALA A 49 -14.19 2.39 -22.68
CA ALA A 49 -13.40 1.18 -23.00
C ALA A 49 -14.19 0.11 -23.78
N LYS A 50 -15.51 0.11 -23.69
CA LYS A 50 -16.37 -0.79 -24.48
C LYS A 50 -16.22 -0.63 -26.01
N TYR A 51 -15.67 0.49 -26.49
CA TYR A 51 -15.40 0.73 -27.91
C TYR A 51 -13.95 0.43 -28.31
N MET A 52 -13.12 -0.12 -27.40
CA MET A 52 -11.74 -0.42 -27.68
C MET A 52 -11.62 -1.64 -28.61
N ASP A 53 -11.02 -1.46 -29.78
CA ASP A 53 -10.55 -2.55 -30.63
C ASP A 53 -9.02 -2.65 -30.50
N VAL A 54 -8.56 -3.60 -29.71
CA VAL A 54 -7.13 -3.81 -29.42
C VAL A 54 -6.29 -4.11 -30.68
N ARG A 55 -6.90 -4.47 -31.82
CA ARG A 55 -6.17 -4.78 -33.07
C ARG A 55 -5.66 -3.54 -33.79
N GLN A 56 -6.23 -2.37 -33.47
CA GLN A 56 -5.94 -1.09 -34.18
C GLN A 56 -4.67 -0.40 -33.65
N TYR A 57 -4.09 -0.87 -32.55
CA TYR A 57 -3.00 -0.20 -31.86
C TYR A 57 -1.69 -0.98 -31.95
N ASP A 58 -0.58 -0.24 -31.98
CA ASP A 58 0.77 -0.79 -32.03
C ASP A 58 1.43 -0.85 -30.65
N LEU A 59 0.92 -0.06 -29.68
CA LEU A 59 1.42 0.02 -28.32
C LEU A 59 0.25 0.25 -27.36
N PHE A 60 0.30 -0.38 -26.17
CA PHE A 60 -0.65 -0.15 -25.10
C PHE A 60 0.02 0.43 -23.88
N ILE A 61 -0.62 1.41 -23.27
CA ILE A 61 -0.25 1.95 -21.97
C ILE A 61 -1.34 1.53 -20.97
N ASP A 62 -0.96 0.73 -20.01
CA ASP A 62 -1.83 0.27 -18.94
C ASP A 62 -1.67 1.18 -17.71
N ALA A 63 -2.74 1.89 -17.40
CA ALA A 63 -2.83 2.76 -16.23
C ALA A 63 -4.21 2.62 -15.55
N MET A 64 -4.81 1.43 -15.56
CA MET A 64 -6.16 1.21 -15.05
C MET A 64 -6.21 1.12 -13.53
N LEU A 65 -5.39 0.24 -12.94
CA LEU A 65 -5.36 -0.08 -11.51
C LEU A 65 -3.96 0.09 -10.95
N GLY A 66 -3.83 0.72 -9.79
CA GLY A 66 -2.56 0.89 -9.05
C GLY A 66 -2.43 -0.07 -7.87
N VAL A 67 -1.54 0.27 -6.94
CA VAL A 67 -1.19 -0.54 -5.74
C VAL A 67 -2.34 -0.72 -4.74
N GLY A 68 -3.43 0.05 -4.84
CA GLY A 68 -4.58 -0.03 -3.94
C GLY A 68 -5.57 -1.16 -4.24
N LEU A 69 -5.24 -2.08 -5.17
CA LEU A 69 -6.11 -3.21 -5.48
C LEU A 69 -6.02 -4.27 -4.36
N GLU A 70 -7.16 -4.58 -3.77
CA GLU A 70 -7.32 -5.71 -2.85
C GLU A 70 -7.94 -6.90 -3.58
N GLY A 71 -7.21 -8.02 -3.60
CA GLY A 71 -7.65 -9.25 -4.24
C GLY A 71 -7.52 -9.24 -5.76
N ARG A 72 -8.48 -9.89 -6.44
CA ARG A 72 -8.46 -10.07 -7.90
C ARG A 72 -9.28 -8.98 -8.60
N PRO A 73 -8.82 -8.46 -9.76
CA PRO A 73 -9.60 -7.50 -10.53
C PRO A 73 -11.01 -8.02 -10.85
N ARG A 74 -12.00 -7.16 -10.65
CA ARG A 74 -13.41 -7.43 -10.99
C ARG A 74 -13.71 -6.98 -12.42
N GLU A 75 -14.87 -7.33 -12.93
CA GLU A 75 -15.35 -6.76 -14.18
C GLU A 75 -15.66 -5.26 -14.03
N PRO A 76 -15.38 -4.44 -15.05
CA PRO A 76 -14.96 -4.81 -16.41
C PRO A 76 -13.43 -4.96 -16.59
N TYR A 77 -12.62 -4.63 -15.57
CA TYR A 77 -11.15 -4.70 -15.62
C TYR A 77 -10.63 -6.08 -15.97
N ALA A 78 -11.23 -7.14 -15.40
CA ALA A 78 -10.81 -8.52 -15.66
C ALA A 78 -10.90 -8.89 -17.15
N THR A 79 -11.96 -8.48 -17.83
CA THR A 79 -12.14 -8.70 -19.27
C THR A 79 -11.11 -7.94 -20.09
N ILE A 80 -10.83 -6.69 -19.74
CA ILE A 80 -9.86 -5.84 -20.46
C ILE A 80 -8.44 -6.40 -20.28
N ILE A 81 -8.06 -6.79 -19.06
CA ILE A 81 -6.74 -7.42 -18.78
C ILE A 81 -6.55 -8.68 -19.63
N LYS A 82 -7.57 -9.56 -19.69
CA LYS A 82 -7.50 -10.76 -20.52
C LYS A 82 -7.37 -10.43 -22.00
N ALA A 83 -8.06 -9.40 -22.49
CA ALA A 83 -7.95 -8.95 -23.87
C ALA A 83 -6.56 -8.43 -24.19
N LEU A 84 -5.99 -7.55 -23.34
CA LEU A 84 -4.64 -7.02 -23.48
C LEU A 84 -3.57 -8.13 -23.48
N ASN A 85 -3.71 -9.13 -22.58
CA ASN A 85 -2.75 -10.23 -22.50
C ASN A 85 -2.75 -11.16 -23.73
N ARG A 86 -3.85 -11.20 -24.51
CA ARG A 86 -3.92 -11.97 -25.75
C ARG A 86 -3.25 -11.28 -26.94
N VAL A 87 -3.05 -9.97 -26.85
CA VAL A 87 -2.45 -9.17 -27.93
C VAL A 87 -0.94 -9.28 -27.87
N LYS A 88 -0.32 -9.63 -29.00
CA LYS A 88 1.16 -9.70 -29.15
C LYS A 88 1.73 -8.33 -29.59
N LYS A 89 1.36 -7.29 -28.88
CA LYS A 89 1.89 -5.92 -29.11
C LYS A 89 2.52 -5.42 -27.82
N PRO A 90 3.50 -4.52 -27.89
CA PRO A 90 4.14 -3.96 -26.71
C PRO A 90 3.14 -3.34 -25.73
N LYS A 91 3.36 -3.59 -24.44
CA LYS A 91 2.57 -3.06 -23.34
C LYS A 91 3.49 -2.41 -22.30
N VAL A 92 3.16 -1.21 -21.89
CA VAL A 92 3.86 -0.50 -20.82
C VAL A 92 2.87 -0.22 -19.70
N SER A 93 3.15 -0.70 -18.49
CA SER A 93 2.33 -0.39 -17.32
C SER A 93 2.89 0.83 -16.57
N VAL A 94 1.99 1.63 -16.04
CA VAL A 94 2.28 2.81 -15.22
C VAL A 94 2.21 2.40 -13.75
N ASP A 95 3.26 2.64 -13.01
CA ASP A 95 3.53 2.34 -11.62
C ASP A 95 3.55 0.83 -11.29
N VAL A 96 2.47 0.11 -11.53
CA VAL A 96 2.37 -1.35 -11.43
C VAL A 96 1.49 -1.90 -12.54
N PRO A 97 1.67 -3.15 -12.98
CA PRO A 97 0.73 -3.79 -13.91
C PRO A 97 -0.66 -3.87 -13.31
N SER A 98 -1.68 -3.41 -14.02
CA SER A 98 -3.06 -3.49 -13.52
C SER A 98 -3.45 -4.92 -13.18
N GLY A 99 -3.89 -5.11 -11.95
CA GLY A 99 -4.18 -6.43 -11.39
C GLY A 99 -3.07 -7.03 -10.54
N TRP A 100 -1.85 -6.48 -10.59
CA TRP A 100 -0.76 -6.90 -9.70
C TRP A 100 -1.14 -6.59 -8.22
N PRO A 101 -0.82 -7.48 -7.23
CA PRO A 101 -0.02 -8.72 -7.32
C PRO A 101 -0.85 -10.00 -7.58
N SER A 102 -2.09 -9.91 -8.03
CA SER A 102 -2.94 -11.09 -8.26
C SER A 102 -2.48 -11.92 -9.47
N ASP A 103 -3.03 -13.12 -9.61
CA ASP A 103 -2.79 -14.03 -10.73
C ASP A 103 -3.41 -13.52 -12.06
N LEU A 104 -4.32 -12.54 -11.97
CA LEU A 104 -4.91 -11.87 -13.11
C LEU A 104 -4.40 -10.44 -13.21
N ALA A 105 -3.24 -10.27 -13.81
CA ALA A 105 -2.62 -8.97 -14.05
C ALA A 105 -2.25 -8.80 -15.53
N VAL A 106 -2.12 -7.56 -15.96
CA VAL A 106 -1.50 -7.23 -17.25
C VAL A 106 -0.09 -7.81 -17.27
N GLN A 107 0.30 -8.40 -18.40
CA GLN A 107 1.65 -8.89 -18.65
C GLN A 107 2.39 -7.86 -19.52
N PRO A 108 3.08 -6.87 -18.95
CA PRO A 108 3.72 -5.81 -19.70
C PRO A 108 5.11 -6.22 -20.17
N ASP A 109 5.59 -5.57 -21.24
CA ASP A 109 6.99 -5.65 -21.67
C ASP A 109 7.88 -4.76 -20.80
N ALA A 110 7.30 -3.65 -20.29
CA ALA A 110 7.96 -2.77 -19.34
C ALA A 110 6.96 -2.17 -18.35
N THR A 111 7.45 -1.82 -17.17
CA THR A 111 6.70 -1.04 -16.18
C THR A 111 7.53 0.17 -15.79
N VAL A 112 6.95 1.36 -15.92
CA VAL A 112 7.53 2.61 -15.38
C VAL A 112 6.96 2.79 -13.99
N THR A 113 7.75 2.47 -12.96
CA THR A 113 7.33 2.57 -11.56
C THR A 113 7.88 3.82 -10.92
N PHE A 114 7.13 4.43 -10.01
CA PHE A 114 7.47 5.69 -9.39
C PHE A 114 8.30 5.48 -8.13
N HIS A 115 9.36 6.27 -7.97
CA HIS A 115 10.24 6.35 -6.82
C HIS A 115 11.06 5.07 -6.57
N ALA A 116 10.40 3.92 -6.35
CA ALA A 116 11.05 2.64 -6.11
C ALA A 116 10.20 1.48 -6.64
N PRO A 117 10.81 0.33 -6.99
CA PRO A 117 10.07 -0.90 -7.29
C PRO A 117 9.26 -1.34 -6.08
N LYS A 118 8.00 -1.73 -6.29
CA LYS A 118 7.15 -2.24 -5.21
C LYS A 118 7.60 -3.64 -4.80
N VAL A 119 7.47 -3.96 -3.52
CA VAL A 119 7.86 -5.27 -2.97
C VAL A 119 7.12 -6.39 -3.72
N GLY A 120 7.87 -7.32 -4.30
CA GLY A 120 7.31 -8.42 -5.11
C GLY A 120 7.29 -8.17 -6.63
N MET A 121 7.64 -6.97 -7.10
CA MET A 121 7.87 -6.75 -8.54
C MET A 121 9.12 -7.48 -9.01
N SER A 122 9.05 -8.03 -10.21
CA SER A 122 10.14 -8.76 -10.85
C SER A 122 10.02 -8.67 -12.36
N LYS A 123 11.10 -9.00 -13.08
CA LYS A 123 11.06 -9.08 -14.55
C LYS A 123 9.96 -10.02 -15.06
N LYS A 124 9.62 -11.06 -14.30
CA LYS A 124 8.62 -12.06 -14.68
C LYS A 124 7.19 -11.50 -14.70
N ASN A 125 6.85 -10.63 -13.75
CA ASN A 125 5.49 -10.12 -13.57
C ASN A 125 5.31 -8.65 -13.97
N SER A 126 6.42 -7.92 -14.22
CA SER A 126 6.39 -6.48 -14.51
C SER A 126 7.21 -6.09 -15.76
N GLY A 127 7.78 -7.09 -16.47
CA GLY A 127 8.66 -6.82 -17.60
C GLY A 127 9.94 -6.08 -17.21
N LYS A 128 10.45 -5.23 -18.09
CA LYS A 128 11.57 -4.34 -17.77
C LYS A 128 11.10 -3.26 -16.79
N ILE A 129 11.61 -3.26 -15.58
CA ILE A 129 11.29 -2.23 -14.57
C ILE A 129 12.16 -1.00 -14.82
N VAL A 130 11.51 0.15 -15.00
CA VAL A 130 12.13 1.47 -15.12
C VAL A 130 11.64 2.31 -13.96
N VAL A 131 12.54 2.79 -13.12
CA VAL A 131 12.19 3.65 -11.98
C VAL A 131 12.21 5.11 -12.46
N ALA A 132 11.09 5.79 -12.29
CA ALA A 132 10.98 7.22 -12.54
C ALA A 132 11.10 7.98 -11.21
N ASP A 133 12.01 8.96 -11.19
CA ASP A 133 12.11 9.90 -10.09
C ASP A 133 10.89 10.84 -10.12
N ILE A 134 10.22 10.97 -8.98
CA ILE A 134 9.07 11.84 -8.78
C ILE A 134 9.34 12.94 -7.75
N GLY A 135 10.62 13.19 -7.44
CA GLY A 135 11.06 14.25 -6.55
C GLY A 135 10.91 13.96 -5.06
N ILE A 136 10.81 12.71 -4.65
CA ILE A 136 10.84 12.34 -3.23
C ILE A 136 12.31 12.37 -2.77
N PRO A 137 12.68 13.24 -1.83
CA PRO A 137 14.06 13.34 -1.38
C PRO A 137 14.49 12.09 -0.60
N PRO A 138 15.77 11.65 -0.74
CA PRO A 138 16.26 10.47 -0.02
C PRO A 138 16.13 10.55 1.50
N GLU A 139 16.07 11.76 2.05
CA GLU A 139 15.85 12.01 3.48
C GLU A 139 14.49 11.51 3.95
N ALA A 140 13.48 11.57 3.10
CA ALA A 140 12.14 11.06 3.41
C ALA A 140 12.09 9.54 3.64
N GLU A 141 13.08 8.80 3.12
CA GLU A 141 13.22 7.36 3.36
C GLU A 141 13.96 7.02 4.66
N ARG A 142 14.77 7.97 5.17
CA ARG A 142 15.72 7.73 6.27
C ARG A 142 15.25 8.26 7.59
N PHE A 143 14.45 9.30 7.59
CA PHE A 143 14.07 10.03 8.79
C PHE A 143 12.56 9.95 9.01
N CYS A 144 12.19 9.56 10.24
CA CYS A 144 10.82 9.73 10.72
C CYS A 144 10.56 11.19 11.08
N GLY A 145 9.41 11.69 10.73
CA GLY A 145 8.99 13.06 11.05
C GLY A 145 7.61 13.13 11.70
N PRO A 146 7.16 14.33 12.08
CA PRO A 146 5.83 14.51 12.66
C PRO A 146 4.69 13.98 11.82
N GLY A 147 4.85 13.95 10.48
CA GLY A 147 3.85 13.40 9.55
C GLY A 147 3.62 11.90 9.70
N ASP A 148 4.63 11.14 10.16
CA ASP A 148 4.49 9.70 10.37
C ASP A 148 3.49 9.39 11.49
N PHE A 149 3.33 10.28 12.47
CA PHE A 149 2.31 10.15 13.51
C PHE A 149 0.88 10.24 12.98
N ALA A 150 0.66 10.91 11.84
CA ALA A 150 -0.65 10.98 11.20
C ALA A 150 -1.12 9.64 10.65
N LEU A 151 -0.18 8.70 10.41
CA LEU A 151 -0.46 7.34 9.95
C LEU A 151 -0.84 6.40 11.09
N LEU A 152 -0.57 6.79 12.35
CA LEU A 152 -0.96 5.97 13.50
C LEU A 152 -2.48 6.04 13.67
N PRO A 153 -3.14 4.89 13.89
CA PRO A 153 -4.57 4.88 14.10
C PRO A 153 -4.92 5.67 15.37
N SER A 154 -5.78 6.66 15.25
CA SER A 154 -6.30 7.39 16.40
C SER A 154 -7.24 6.50 17.20
N ARG A 155 -7.16 6.59 18.54
CA ARG A 155 -8.08 5.88 19.42
C ARG A 155 -9.52 6.38 19.20
N ARG A 156 -10.45 5.45 18.99
CA ARG A 156 -11.87 5.79 18.88
C ARG A 156 -12.39 6.31 20.22
N LYS A 157 -13.26 7.32 20.19
CA LYS A 157 -13.83 7.94 21.41
C LYS A 157 -14.72 6.97 22.23
N ASP A 158 -15.28 5.97 21.55
CA ASP A 158 -16.17 4.94 22.11
C ASP A 158 -15.45 3.63 22.39
N SER A 159 -14.11 3.61 22.34
CA SER A 159 -13.31 2.40 22.59
C SER A 159 -13.31 2.00 24.06
N HIS A 160 -13.43 0.69 24.31
CA HIS A 160 -13.33 0.09 25.62
C HIS A 160 -11.94 -0.51 25.90
N LYS A 161 -11.68 -0.87 27.14
CA LYS A 161 -10.42 -1.48 27.55
C LYS A 161 -10.19 -2.81 26.81
N GLY A 162 -9.12 -2.90 26.04
CA GLY A 162 -8.74 -4.06 25.24
C GLY A 162 -9.08 -3.96 23.74
N ASP A 163 -9.75 -2.88 23.30
CA ASP A 163 -10.09 -2.66 21.89
C ASP A 163 -8.89 -2.15 21.07
N SER A 164 -8.01 -1.34 21.70
CA SER A 164 -6.88 -0.75 20.99
C SER A 164 -5.75 -1.76 20.81
N ALA A 165 -5.25 -2.33 21.90
CA ALA A 165 -4.24 -3.39 21.84
C ALA A 165 -4.05 -4.13 23.16
N LYS A 166 -3.53 -5.37 23.06
CA LYS A 166 -3.06 -6.20 24.17
C LYS A 166 -1.61 -6.57 23.91
N LEU A 167 -0.74 -6.31 24.87
CA LEU A 167 0.68 -6.66 24.79
C LEU A 167 1.02 -7.72 25.83
N LEU A 168 1.75 -8.74 25.41
CA LEU A 168 2.41 -9.69 26.30
C LEU A 168 3.91 -9.40 26.26
N VAL A 169 4.47 -9.09 27.42
CA VAL A 169 5.91 -8.99 27.66
C VAL A 169 6.35 -10.27 28.35
N ILE A 170 7.33 -10.95 27.79
CA ILE A 170 7.96 -12.13 28.42
C ILE A 170 9.39 -11.74 28.74
N GLY A 171 9.75 -11.76 30.03
CA GLY A 171 11.09 -11.35 30.43
C GLY A 171 11.22 -11.21 31.93
N GLY A 172 12.42 -10.82 32.37
CA GLY A 172 12.79 -10.76 33.76
C GLY A 172 13.70 -11.95 34.14
N GLY A 173 14.02 -12.07 35.38
CA GLY A 173 14.93 -13.06 35.93
C GLY A 173 15.35 -12.59 37.31
N PRO A 174 16.65 -12.42 37.56
CA PRO A 174 17.08 -11.78 38.80
C PRO A 174 16.75 -10.28 38.83
N TYR A 175 16.45 -9.67 37.67
CA TYR A 175 16.12 -8.25 37.53
C TYR A 175 14.70 -8.04 37.02
N SER A 176 13.97 -7.13 37.66
CA SER A 176 12.57 -6.80 37.36
C SER A 176 12.38 -5.54 36.53
N GLY A 177 13.42 -4.72 36.39
CA GLY A 177 13.31 -3.39 35.78
C GLY A 177 12.92 -3.40 34.30
N ALA A 178 13.58 -4.23 33.49
CA ALA A 178 13.34 -4.28 32.05
C ALA A 178 11.88 -4.61 31.69
N PRO A 179 11.26 -5.70 32.20
CA PRO A 179 9.87 -6.00 31.89
C PRO A 179 8.89 -4.96 32.46
N ALA A 180 9.19 -4.37 33.63
CA ALA A 180 8.38 -3.30 34.20
C ALA A 180 8.39 -2.04 33.33
N PHE A 181 9.57 -1.57 32.92
CA PHE A 181 9.70 -0.40 32.02
C PHE A 181 9.09 -0.63 30.66
N THR A 182 9.25 -1.83 30.08
CA THR A 182 8.60 -2.19 28.81
C THR A 182 7.08 -2.10 28.94
N GLY A 183 6.51 -2.64 30.01
CA GLY A 183 5.07 -2.56 30.27
C GLY A 183 4.58 -1.13 30.47
N MET A 184 5.32 -0.32 31.22
CA MET A 184 4.99 1.10 31.44
C MET A 184 5.08 1.92 30.17
N ALA A 185 6.10 1.71 29.35
CA ALA A 185 6.26 2.39 28.07
C ALA A 185 5.11 2.02 27.11
N ALA A 186 4.75 0.75 27.05
CA ALA A 186 3.63 0.29 26.23
C ALA A 186 2.30 0.98 26.61
N MET A 187 2.01 1.12 27.89
CA MET A 187 0.81 1.84 28.34
C MET A 187 0.83 3.31 27.92
N ARG A 188 1.99 3.96 27.98
CA ARG A 188 2.16 5.37 27.53
C ARG A 188 2.01 5.51 26.00
N SER A 189 2.30 4.45 25.26
CA SER A 189 2.12 4.42 23.80
C SER A 189 0.68 4.08 23.37
N GLY A 190 -0.26 3.92 24.31
CA GLY A 190 -1.67 3.72 24.01
C GLY A 190 -2.15 2.25 24.06
N ILE A 191 -1.32 1.32 24.56
CA ILE A 191 -1.73 -0.07 24.79
C ILE A 191 -2.70 -0.15 25.97
N ASP A 192 -3.85 -0.77 25.78
CA ASP A 192 -4.91 -0.86 26.80
C ASP A 192 -4.63 -1.89 27.87
N LEU A 193 -4.08 -3.04 27.50
CA LEU A 193 -3.82 -4.16 28.38
C LEU A 193 -2.39 -4.65 28.21
N VAL A 194 -1.63 -4.62 29.30
CA VAL A 194 -0.25 -5.10 29.35
C VAL A 194 -0.16 -6.27 30.30
N PHE A 195 0.25 -7.41 29.78
CA PHE A 195 0.57 -8.61 30.54
C PHE A 195 2.09 -8.75 30.61
N VAL A 196 2.62 -9.03 31.79
CA VAL A 196 4.05 -9.31 31.97
C VAL A 196 4.18 -10.72 32.53
N ALA A 197 4.65 -11.65 31.71
CA ALA A 197 5.03 -13.00 32.11
C ALA A 197 6.50 -12.99 32.54
N THR A 198 6.77 -13.28 33.81
CA THR A 198 8.10 -13.17 34.42
C THR A 198 8.33 -14.28 35.43
N PRO A 199 9.57 -14.73 35.69
CA PRO A 199 9.87 -15.68 36.77
C PRO A 199 9.32 -15.22 38.11
N GLU A 200 8.89 -16.17 38.93
CA GLU A 200 8.21 -15.91 40.20
C GLU A 200 8.94 -14.91 41.12
N PRO A 201 10.29 -14.93 41.27
CA PRO A 201 11.00 -13.96 42.10
C PRO A 201 10.87 -12.50 41.62
N ALA A 202 10.67 -12.29 40.31
CA ALA A 202 10.51 -10.95 39.74
C ALA A 202 9.04 -10.49 39.68
N ALA A 203 8.09 -11.35 39.88
CA ALA A 203 6.66 -11.05 39.72
C ALA A 203 6.17 -9.95 40.68
N THR A 204 6.44 -10.07 41.96
CA THR A 204 6.08 -9.04 42.96
C THR A 204 6.77 -7.72 42.72
N PRO A 205 8.10 -7.64 42.47
CA PRO A 205 8.76 -6.41 42.12
C PRO A 205 8.16 -5.74 40.88
N VAL A 206 7.83 -6.48 39.81
CA VAL A 206 7.19 -5.93 38.62
C VAL A 206 5.80 -5.36 38.90
N ALA A 207 4.99 -6.06 39.70
CA ALA A 207 3.65 -5.63 40.07
C ALA A 207 3.63 -4.31 40.84
N ILE A 208 4.65 -4.03 41.65
CA ILE A 208 4.75 -2.82 42.47
C ILE A 208 4.91 -1.54 41.59
N TYR A 209 5.49 -1.64 40.36
CA TYR A 209 5.70 -0.49 39.51
C TYR A 209 4.39 0.13 38.99
N SER A 210 3.34 -0.69 38.76
CA SER A 210 2.05 -0.15 38.32
C SER A 210 0.92 -1.16 38.54
N PRO A 211 -0.22 -0.73 39.13
CA PRO A 211 -1.41 -1.57 39.29
C PRO A 211 -2.08 -1.89 37.92
N ASN A 212 -1.68 -1.21 36.85
CA ASN A 212 -2.21 -1.46 35.51
C ASN A 212 -1.47 -2.58 34.77
N ILE A 213 -0.31 -3.03 35.28
CA ILE A 213 0.41 -4.18 34.72
C ILE A 213 -0.20 -5.46 35.29
N ILE A 214 -0.63 -6.34 34.39
CA ILE A 214 -1.15 -7.68 34.77
C ILE A 214 0.01 -8.64 34.76
N VAL A 215 0.53 -8.97 35.97
CA VAL A 215 1.66 -9.88 36.11
C VAL A 215 1.19 -11.34 36.03
N ARG A 216 1.92 -12.16 35.31
CA ARG A 216 1.75 -13.62 35.19
C ARG A 216 3.05 -14.30 35.60
N PRO A 217 3.14 -14.80 36.84
CA PRO A 217 4.31 -15.55 37.27
C PRO A 217 4.50 -16.82 36.44
N LEU A 218 5.73 -17.06 36.00
CA LEU A 218 6.14 -18.29 35.32
C LEU A 218 6.75 -19.25 36.35
N PRO A 219 6.37 -20.54 36.32
CA PRO A 219 6.92 -21.53 37.26
C PRO A 219 8.41 -21.78 36.91
N GLY A 220 9.26 -21.76 37.96
CA GLY A 220 10.68 -22.08 37.84
C GLY A 220 11.53 -21.00 37.20
N ASN A 221 12.81 -21.30 36.95
CA ASN A 221 13.77 -20.43 36.25
C ASN A 221 13.70 -20.69 34.73
N ILE A 222 12.53 -20.48 34.14
CA ILE A 222 12.31 -20.72 32.69
C ILE A 222 12.62 -19.42 31.88
N LEU A 223 13.79 -18.87 32.09
CA LEU A 223 14.38 -17.90 31.14
C LEU A 223 15.89 -17.97 31.24
#